data_480deafbb44982b96446deede9301353
#
_entry.id   480deafbb44982b96446deede9301353
#
_cell.length_a   1.000
_cell.length_b   1.000
_cell.length_c   1.000
_cell.angle_alpha   90.00
_cell.angle_beta   90.00
_cell.angle_gamma   90.00
#
_symmetry.space_group_name_H-M   'P 1'
#
loop_
_entity.id
_entity.type
_entity.pdbx_description
1 polymer ?
#
loop_
_entity_poly.entity_id
_entity_poly.type
_entity_poly.pdbx_seq_one_letter_code
_entity_poly.pdbx_strand_id
1 'polypeptide(L)'
;GASLPVFKQPAYFQQEADELKFGALATPFAHDWDKDGDEDILCGNTAGNIALFTNLDGKGTKWSAPELLKADNKVFRIMAGENGSIQGPAEAKWGYTTLSVADWNDDGHDDILVNSIWPKLQLLRNTGSGLTQEPLSFWSKEAPPAFYWWQNLAENLQTQWRTTPLATDFDADGKLDLVILDQEGFLTCQSRNRKETRLFLDEDLQPVRLNAITAGGSGRVKLAVVDWDRDGRLDILTNSQNTTWWRNCEDAGDGKVILKKIGNLAKRNVSGHTSSPTVCDFDRNGKPDLIIGSENGRLYFIKHEDCVSYPPSTLKPRKPKEVTPPRFSGLISEEFIFQNAPHKECHASTLAQTSRGLVAAWFGGTKEKNPDVGIWSSYHDGKRWSSSRQWADGLQHKNLRYPCWNPVLYQPEGNKPLMLFFKVGPNPQEWWGELILSYDRGRSFQSAQRLPEGIDGPVRSKPIRLKDGALLCPSSTEHGDDWRFHFEKLNDGKWSRVEPKQQLFQVIQPTLLTHSGQ
;
A
#
# COMPACT_ATOMS: atom_id res chain seq x y z
N GLY A 1 -55.64 -30.61 5.49
CA GLY A 1 -54.54 -29.83 6.04
C GLY A 1 -53.88 -29.06 4.93
N ALA A 2 -53.90 -27.72 5.00
CA ALA A 2 -53.16 -26.89 4.08
C ALA A 2 -51.67 -27.10 4.31
N SER A 3 -50.92 -27.49 3.27
CA SER A 3 -49.46 -27.54 3.34
C SER A 3 -48.90 -26.17 3.59
N LEU A 4 -48.00 -26.02 4.56
CA LEU A 4 -47.28 -24.78 4.78
C LEU A 4 -46.52 -24.40 3.51
N PRO A 5 -46.51 -23.12 3.11
CA PRO A 5 -45.79 -22.67 1.95
C PRO A 5 -44.28 -22.94 2.12
N VAL A 6 -43.70 -23.59 1.13
CA VAL A 6 -42.25 -23.78 1.05
C VAL A 6 -41.65 -22.59 0.33
N PHE A 7 -40.91 -21.76 1.05
CA PHE A 7 -40.17 -20.66 0.48
C PHE A 7 -38.87 -21.15 -0.15
N LYS A 8 -38.54 -20.68 -1.34
CA LYS A 8 -37.20 -20.85 -1.90
C LYS A 8 -36.18 -20.07 -1.07
N GLN A 9 -34.93 -20.51 -1.13
CA GLN A 9 -33.84 -19.70 -0.58
C GLN A 9 -33.92 -18.27 -1.12
N PRO A 10 -33.73 -17.25 -0.26
CA PRO A 10 -33.70 -15.87 -0.70
C PRO A 10 -32.64 -15.72 -1.78
N ALA A 11 -33.02 -15.23 -2.95
CA ALA A 11 -32.06 -14.76 -3.94
C ALA A 11 -31.90 -13.25 -3.73
N TYR A 12 -30.67 -12.78 -3.67
CA TYR A 12 -30.43 -11.35 -3.71
C TYR A 12 -30.90 -10.84 -5.07
N PHE A 13 -31.71 -9.79 -5.07
CA PHE A 13 -31.93 -9.06 -6.29
C PHE A 13 -30.57 -8.47 -6.69
N GLN A 14 -30.08 -8.80 -7.87
CA GLN A 14 -29.04 -8.02 -8.50
C GLN A 14 -29.68 -6.67 -8.84
N GLN A 15 -29.50 -5.73 -7.94
CA GLN A 15 -29.76 -4.35 -8.24
C GLN A 15 -28.47 -3.82 -8.85
N GLU A 16 -28.55 -3.33 -10.09
CA GLU A 16 -27.72 -2.19 -10.47
C GLU A 16 -28.22 -1.05 -9.60
N ALA A 17 -27.69 -0.97 -8.39
CA ALA A 17 -28.08 0.07 -7.47
C ALA A 17 -27.19 1.26 -7.74
N ASP A 18 -27.78 2.41 -7.96
CA ASP A 18 -27.10 3.71 -7.97
C ASP A 18 -26.45 4.02 -6.59
N GLU A 19 -26.46 3.09 -5.65
CA GLU A 19 -26.01 3.29 -4.26
C GLU A 19 -25.33 2.02 -3.73
N LEU A 20 -24.09 2.17 -3.24
CA LEU A 20 -23.43 1.11 -2.48
C LEU A 20 -24.12 0.87 -1.16
N LYS A 21 -24.46 -0.38 -0.88
CA LYS A 21 -25.14 -0.77 0.35
C LYS A 21 -24.72 -2.15 0.82
N PHE A 22 -24.42 -2.29 2.13
CA PHE A 22 -24.11 -3.58 2.73
C PHE A 22 -24.82 -3.79 4.07
N GLY A 23 -25.94 -4.46 4.04
CA GLY A 23 -26.72 -4.83 5.24
C GLY A 23 -27.22 -3.63 6.02
N ALA A 24 -26.84 -3.55 7.30
CA ALA A 24 -27.12 -2.43 8.20
C ALA A 24 -25.89 -2.12 9.04
N LEU A 25 -25.76 -0.88 9.52
CA LEU A 25 -24.58 -0.40 10.26
C LEU A 25 -23.29 -0.71 9.49
N ALA A 26 -23.25 -0.26 8.23
CA ALA A 26 -22.12 -0.46 7.36
C ALA A 26 -20.85 0.21 7.93
N THR A 27 -19.75 -0.53 7.94
CA THR A 27 -18.45 -0.09 8.46
C THR A 27 -17.39 -0.23 7.37
N PRO A 28 -17.32 0.73 6.43
CA PRO A 28 -16.38 0.69 5.32
C PRO A 28 -14.95 0.94 5.77
N PHE A 29 -14.02 0.40 5.01
CA PHE A 29 -12.59 0.70 5.04
C PHE A 29 -12.07 0.72 3.61
N ALA A 30 -11.53 1.85 3.15
CA ALA A 30 -10.95 1.98 1.82
C ALA A 30 -9.51 1.48 1.83
N HIS A 31 -9.13 0.68 0.84
CA HIS A 31 -7.79 0.10 0.71
C HIS A 31 -7.62 -0.51 -0.68
N ASP A 32 -6.44 -0.37 -1.27
CA ASP A 32 -6.07 -1.04 -2.52
C ASP A 32 -5.85 -2.55 -2.24
N TRP A 33 -6.97 -3.32 -2.26
CA TRP A 33 -6.96 -4.71 -1.81
C TRP A 33 -6.37 -5.67 -2.84
N ASP A 34 -6.63 -5.44 -4.12
CA ASP A 34 -6.14 -6.31 -5.20
C ASP A 34 -4.81 -5.81 -5.81
N LYS A 35 -4.30 -4.67 -5.29
CA LYS A 35 -3.02 -4.05 -5.66
C LYS A 35 -2.94 -3.61 -7.12
N ASP A 36 -4.08 -3.19 -7.67
CA ASP A 36 -4.15 -2.64 -9.02
C ASP A 36 -3.88 -1.12 -9.08
N GLY A 37 -3.67 -0.50 -7.93
CA GLY A 37 -3.29 0.90 -7.76
C GLY A 37 -4.49 1.83 -7.57
N ASP A 38 -5.68 1.31 -7.33
CA ASP A 38 -6.83 2.07 -6.88
C ASP A 38 -7.42 1.49 -5.58
N GLU A 39 -8.22 2.28 -4.89
CA GLU A 39 -8.77 1.87 -3.61
C GLU A 39 -10.11 1.16 -3.79
N ASP A 40 -10.22 -0.01 -3.19
CA ASP A 40 -11.42 -0.80 -2.99
C ASP A 40 -12.11 -0.44 -1.67
N ILE A 41 -13.28 -1.04 -1.41
CA ILE A 41 -13.96 -0.91 -0.11
C ILE A 41 -14.19 -2.29 0.50
N LEU A 42 -13.55 -2.54 1.65
CA LEU A 42 -13.93 -3.63 2.53
C LEU A 42 -14.96 -3.12 3.53
N CYS A 43 -16.06 -3.83 3.71
CA CYS A 43 -17.15 -3.34 4.54
C CYS A 43 -17.68 -4.40 5.49
N GLY A 44 -17.72 -4.08 6.78
CA GLY A 44 -18.40 -4.86 7.79
C GLY A 44 -19.88 -4.48 7.94
N ASN A 45 -20.65 -5.28 8.67
CA ASN A 45 -22.06 -5.04 8.88
C ASN A 45 -22.61 -5.65 10.17
N THR A 46 -23.88 -5.35 10.47
CA THR A 46 -24.60 -5.93 11.62
C THR A 46 -24.68 -7.45 11.59
N ALA A 47 -24.80 -8.07 10.40
CA ALA A 47 -24.89 -9.54 10.29
C ALA A 47 -23.60 -10.26 10.68
N GLY A 48 -22.50 -9.50 10.83
CA GLY A 48 -21.20 -10.03 11.22
C GLY A 48 -20.34 -10.54 10.06
N ASN A 49 -20.71 -10.21 8.83
CA ASN A 49 -19.92 -10.49 7.64
C ASN A 49 -19.00 -9.32 7.30
N ILE A 50 -18.03 -9.59 6.44
CA ILE A 50 -17.23 -8.60 5.73
C ILE A 50 -17.38 -8.88 4.23
N ALA A 51 -17.56 -7.85 3.43
CA ALA A 51 -17.59 -7.93 1.98
C ALA A 51 -16.57 -6.99 1.36
N LEU A 52 -16.05 -7.39 0.20
CA LEU A 52 -15.25 -6.58 -0.70
C LEU A 52 -16.15 -6.00 -1.79
N PHE A 53 -15.98 -4.73 -2.09
CA PHE A 53 -16.47 -4.03 -3.26
C PHE A 53 -15.25 -3.59 -4.06
N THR A 54 -15.00 -4.22 -5.19
CA THR A 54 -13.89 -3.84 -6.07
C THR A 54 -14.25 -2.61 -6.88
N ASN A 55 -13.33 -1.66 -6.98
CA ASN A 55 -13.45 -0.44 -7.76
C ASN A 55 -13.14 -0.75 -9.22
N LEU A 56 -14.15 -0.83 -10.07
CA LEU A 56 -14.02 -1.31 -11.46
C LEU A 56 -13.52 -0.26 -12.45
N ASP A 57 -13.43 1.00 -12.06
CA ASP A 57 -13.04 2.09 -12.96
C ASP A 57 -11.91 2.96 -12.43
N GLY A 58 -11.38 2.64 -11.27
CA GLY A 58 -10.31 3.37 -10.60
C GLY A 58 -10.67 4.80 -10.21
N LYS A 59 -11.97 5.13 -10.20
CA LYS A 59 -12.49 6.47 -9.90
C LYS A 59 -13.57 6.48 -8.82
N GLY A 60 -13.89 5.31 -8.28
CA GLY A 60 -14.94 5.16 -7.29
C GLY A 60 -16.36 5.38 -7.82
N THR A 61 -16.59 5.27 -9.13
CA THR A 61 -17.92 5.47 -9.73
C THR A 61 -18.57 4.18 -10.20
N LYS A 62 -17.80 3.10 -10.38
CA LYS A 62 -18.30 1.77 -10.74
C LYS A 62 -17.74 0.73 -9.81
N TRP A 63 -18.61 -0.06 -9.23
CA TRP A 63 -18.26 -1.03 -8.21
C TRP A 63 -18.74 -2.42 -8.56
N SER A 64 -18.01 -3.43 -8.11
CA SER A 64 -18.47 -4.82 -8.15
C SER A 64 -19.68 -5.02 -7.23
N ALA A 65 -20.41 -6.11 -7.44
CA ALA A 65 -21.33 -6.61 -6.41
C ALA A 65 -20.52 -7.02 -5.16
N PRO A 66 -21.08 -6.89 -3.93
CA PRO A 66 -20.37 -7.25 -2.71
C PRO A 66 -19.99 -8.73 -2.70
N GLU A 67 -18.70 -9.03 -2.62
CA GLU A 67 -18.18 -10.37 -2.46
C GLU A 67 -17.91 -10.65 -0.98
N LEU A 68 -18.61 -11.64 -0.40
CA LEU A 68 -18.39 -12.02 1.01
C LEU A 68 -17.02 -12.66 1.17
N LEU A 69 -16.21 -12.11 2.08
CA LEU A 69 -14.90 -12.66 2.37
C LEU A 69 -15.00 -14.05 3.01
N LYS A 70 -14.03 -14.88 2.69
CA LYS A 70 -13.87 -16.22 3.25
C LYS A 70 -12.60 -16.30 4.07
N ALA A 71 -12.70 -16.92 5.24
CA ALA A 71 -11.56 -17.34 6.03
C ALA A 71 -11.64 -18.84 6.27
N ASP A 72 -10.52 -19.55 6.21
CA ASP A 72 -10.47 -21.02 6.32
C ASP A 72 -11.45 -21.72 5.34
N ASN A 73 -11.56 -21.20 4.12
CA ASN A 73 -12.46 -21.65 3.06
C ASN A 73 -13.97 -21.58 3.39
N LYS A 74 -14.36 -20.82 4.42
CA LYS A 74 -15.76 -20.59 4.79
C LYS A 74 -16.05 -19.09 4.76
N VAL A 75 -17.30 -18.72 4.43
CA VAL A 75 -17.74 -17.34 4.54
C VAL A 75 -17.49 -16.86 5.97
N PHE A 76 -16.69 -15.80 6.10
CA PHE A 76 -16.41 -15.22 7.41
C PHE A 76 -17.66 -14.60 8.01
N ARG A 77 -17.95 -14.96 9.25
CA ARG A 77 -19.07 -14.42 9.99
C ARG A 77 -18.87 -14.56 11.49
N ILE A 78 -19.09 -13.47 12.20
CA ILE A 78 -19.16 -13.44 13.66
C ILE A 78 -20.62 -13.36 14.10
N MET A 79 -20.96 -14.02 15.18
CA MET A 79 -22.29 -13.95 15.82
C MET A 79 -22.15 -13.80 17.33
N ALA A 80 -23.11 -13.11 17.94
CA ALA A 80 -23.17 -12.97 19.40
C ALA A 80 -23.38 -14.34 20.11
N GLY A 81 -24.19 -15.21 19.51
CA GLY A 81 -24.57 -16.46 20.15
C GLY A 81 -25.55 -16.26 21.32
N GLU A 82 -25.94 -17.34 21.94
CA GLU A 82 -26.98 -17.31 23.00
C GLU A 82 -26.59 -16.47 24.23
N ASN A 83 -25.31 -16.44 24.56
CA ASN A 83 -24.79 -15.76 25.74
C ASN A 83 -24.22 -14.36 25.46
N GLY A 84 -24.23 -13.92 24.22
CA GLY A 84 -23.66 -12.64 23.78
C GLY A 84 -24.71 -11.55 23.51
N SER A 85 -25.98 -11.86 23.66
CA SER A 85 -27.07 -10.93 23.38
C SER A 85 -27.44 -10.10 24.61
N ILE A 86 -27.44 -8.78 24.46
CA ILE A 86 -27.88 -7.84 25.50
C ILE A 86 -29.26 -7.23 25.22
N GLN A 87 -29.76 -7.37 23.99
CA GLN A 87 -31.03 -6.77 23.54
C GLN A 87 -32.08 -7.80 23.15
N GLY A 88 -31.84 -9.07 23.44
CA GLY A 88 -32.77 -10.16 23.22
C GLY A 88 -32.35 -11.18 22.16
N PRO A 89 -33.16 -12.22 21.93
CA PRO A 89 -32.75 -13.41 21.15
C PRO A 89 -32.47 -13.12 19.68
N ALA A 90 -33.00 -12.05 19.09
CA ALA A 90 -32.70 -11.67 17.72
C ALA A 90 -31.24 -11.23 17.55
N GLU A 91 -30.65 -10.58 18.55
CA GLU A 91 -29.28 -10.11 18.52
C GLU A 91 -28.26 -11.26 18.57
N ALA A 92 -28.64 -12.43 19.03
CA ALA A 92 -27.78 -13.62 19.03
C ALA A 92 -27.20 -13.96 17.65
N LYS A 93 -27.87 -13.53 16.58
CA LYS A 93 -27.46 -13.74 15.17
C LYS A 93 -26.62 -12.60 14.60
N TRP A 94 -26.38 -11.52 15.35
CA TRP A 94 -25.70 -10.32 14.89
C TRP A 94 -24.24 -10.32 15.38
N GLY A 95 -23.33 -9.79 14.56
CA GLY A 95 -21.91 -9.77 14.87
C GLY A 95 -21.32 -8.36 14.93
N TYR A 96 -21.90 -7.40 14.20
CA TYR A 96 -21.45 -5.99 14.18
C TYR A 96 -19.96 -5.84 13.90
N THR A 97 -19.48 -6.42 12.82
CA THR A 97 -18.09 -6.36 12.44
C THR A 97 -17.64 -4.94 12.12
N THR A 98 -16.46 -4.60 12.60
CA THR A 98 -15.69 -3.40 12.24
C THR A 98 -14.28 -3.85 11.90
N LEU A 99 -13.58 -3.12 11.04
CA LEU A 99 -12.30 -3.59 10.53
C LEU A 99 -11.31 -2.46 10.22
N SER A 100 -10.06 -2.83 10.10
CA SER A 100 -9.01 -2.11 9.37
C SER A 100 -8.13 -3.09 8.61
N VAL A 101 -7.41 -2.61 7.62
CA VAL A 101 -6.54 -3.39 6.75
C VAL A 101 -5.13 -2.86 6.86
N ALA A 102 -4.15 -3.74 7.06
CA ALA A 102 -2.73 -3.42 7.05
C ALA A 102 -1.90 -4.71 6.99
N ASP A 103 -0.69 -4.65 6.47
CA ASP A 103 0.29 -5.74 6.62
C ASP A 103 0.76 -5.82 8.07
N TRP A 104 -0.04 -6.53 8.90
CA TRP A 104 0.16 -6.56 10.34
C TRP A 104 1.43 -7.32 10.77
N ASN A 105 1.83 -8.29 10.00
CA ASN A 105 2.96 -9.17 10.33
C ASN A 105 4.24 -8.86 9.54
N ASP A 106 4.23 -7.84 8.67
CA ASP A 106 5.34 -7.43 7.79
C ASP A 106 5.72 -8.54 6.77
N ASP A 107 4.74 -9.34 6.27
CA ASP A 107 5.01 -10.40 5.28
C ASP A 107 4.72 -9.99 3.82
N GLY A 108 4.25 -8.78 3.60
CA GLY A 108 3.92 -8.21 2.29
C GLY A 108 2.49 -8.47 1.83
N HIS A 109 1.67 -9.13 2.66
CA HIS A 109 0.25 -9.36 2.43
C HIS A 109 -0.59 -8.57 3.42
N ASP A 110 -1.60 -7.87 2.93
CA ASP A 110 -2.46 -7.08 3.80
C ASP A 110 -3.42 -7.98 4.58
N ASP A 111 -3.37 -7.86 5.89
CA ASP A 111 -4.23 -8.55 6.85
C ASP A 111 -5.45 -7.72 7.20
N ILE A 112 -6.47 -8.33 7.81
CA ILE A 112 -7.66 -7.61 8.29
C ILE A 112 -7.76 -7.78 9.81
N LEU A 113 -7.69 -6.66 10.54
CA LEU A 113 -7.98 -6.61 11.96
C LEU A 113 -9.47 -6.41 12.16
N VAL A 114 -10.11 -7.24 12.97
CA VAL A 114 -11.57 -7.25 13.14
C VAL A 114 -11.94 -7.11 14.60
N ASN A 115 -12.89 -6.21 14.88
CA ASN A 115 -13.65 -6.16 16.11
C ASN A 115 -15.13 -6.46 15.81
N SER A 116 -15.91 -6.78 16.84
CA SER A 116 -17.29 -7.24 16.66
C SER A 116 -18.16 -6.96 17.89
N ILE A 117 -19.26 -7.68 18.01
CA ILE A 117 -20.07 -7.74 19.24
C ILE A 117 -19.25 -8.24 20.46
N TRP A 118 -18.17 -8.94 20.23
CA TRP A 118 -17.27 -9.39 21.28
C TRP A 118 -16.13 -8.38 21.49
N PRO A 119 -15.77 -8.02 22.74
CA PRO A 119 -14.72 -7.05 23.03
C PRO A 119 -13.32 -7.66 22.91
N LYS A 120 -13.07 -8.38 21.83
CA LYS A 120 -11.79 -8.99 21.50
C LYS A 120 -11.49 -8.79 20.03
N LEU A 121 -10.23 -8.67 19.72
CA LEU A 121 -9.76 -8.53 18.37
C LEU A 121 -9.44 -9.88 17.73
N GLN A 122 -9.70 -9.97 16.44
CA GLN A 122 -9.34 -11.10 15.60
C GLN A 122 -8.52 -10.60 14.44
N LEU A 123 -7.62 -11.45 13.96
CA LEU A 123 -6.84 -11.24 12.77
C LEU A 123 -7.33 -12.21 11.69
N LEU A 124 -7.69 -11.69 10.53
CA LEU A 124 -7.79 -12.49 9.33
C LEU A 124 -6.46 -12.33 8.60
N ARG A 125 -5.56 -13.27 8.84
CA ARG A 125 -4.23 -13.25 8.25
C ARG A 125 -4.30 -13.66 6.78
N ASN A 126 -3.74 -12.83 5.93
CA ASN A 126 -3.60 -13.14 4.51
C ASN A 126 -2.31 -13.93 4.27
N THR A 127 -2.45 -15.12 3.73
CA THR A 127 -1.32 -16.03 3.44
C THR A 127 -0.86 -15.96 1.99
N GLY A 128 -1.37 -15.01 1.20
CA GLY A 128 -1.20 -14.96 -0.24
C GLY A 128 -2.01 -16.01 -1.02
N SER A 129 -2.57 -17.02 -0.33
CA SER A 129 -3.45 -18.05 -0.91
C SER A 129 -4.87 -18.01 -0.34
N GLY A 130 -5.14 -17.09 0.60
CA GLY A 130 -6.43 -16.91 1.25
C GLY A 130 -6.27 -16.43 2.68
N LEU A 131 -7.40 -16.13 3.33
CA LEU A 131 -7.43 -15.65 4.70
C LEU A 131 -7.58 -16.81 5.68
N THR A 132 -6.85 -16.74 6.80
CA THR A 132 -6.99 -17.63 7.96
C THR A 132 -7.41 -16.82 9.18
N GLN A 133 -8.31 -17.36 10.00
CA GLN A 133 -8.77 -16.67 11.20
C GLN A 133 -7.90 -17.03 12.40
N GLU A 134 -7.31 -16.02 13.04
CA GLU A 134 -6.44 -16.16 14.18
C GLU A 134 -6.84 -15.18 15.30
N PRO A 135 -6.63 -15.53 16.60
CA PRO A 135 -6.71 -14.53 17.65
C PRO A 135 -5.57 -13.52 17.48
N LEU A 136 -5.87 -12.24 17.62
CA LEU A 136 -4.82 -11.22 17.60
C LEU A 136 -4.07 -11.26 18.93
N SER A 137 -2.83 -11.70 18.91
CA SER A 137 -1.90 -11.57 20.02
C SER A 137 -1.35 -10.14 20.02
N PHE A 138 -1.71 -9.39 21.04
CA PHE A 138 -1.16 -8.06 21.25
C PHE A 138 -0.72 -7.90 22.71
N TRP A 139 0.23 -6.99 22.93
CA TRP A 139 0.73 -6.80 24.27
C TRP A 139 -0.27 -6.03 25.13
N SER A 140 -0.62 -6.60 26.29
CA SER A 140 -1.40 -5.95 27.33
C SER A 140 -0.65 -6.05 28.65
N LYS A 141 -0.58 -4.92 29.37
CA LYS A 141 0.17 -4.84 30.65
C LYS A 141 -0.56 -5.48 31.81
N GLU A 142 -1.88 -5.46 31.78
CA GLU A 142 -2.73 -5.95 32.86
C GLU A 142 -3.98 -6.61 32.30
N ALA A 143 -4.44 -7.68 32.96
CA ALA A 143 -5.74 -8.25 32.66
C ALA A 143 -6.83 -7.23 33.02
N PRO A 144 -7.70 -6.85 32.08
CA PRO A 144 -8.71 -5.86 32.32
C PRO A 144 -9.78 -6.36 33.31
N PRO A 145 -10.51 -5.45 34.00
CA PRO A 145 -11.60 -5.83 34.85
C PRO A 145 -12.70 -6.54 34.05
N ALA A 146 -13.25 -7.62 34.61
CA ALA A 146 -14.34 -8.33 33.98
C ALA A 146 -15.62 -7.46 33.94
N PHE A 147 -16.16 -7.24 32.76
CA PHE A 147 -17.52 -6.71 32.64
C PHE A 147 -18.52 -7.79 33.08
N TYR A 148 -19.59 -7.43 33.71
CA TYR A 148 -20.54 -8.37 34.30
C TYR A 148 -21.23 -9.32 33.30
N TRP A 149 -21.23 -9.02 32.02
CA TRP A 149 -21.73 -9.92 30.96
C TRP A 149 -20.63 -10.49 30.03
N TRP A 150 -19.35 -10.13 30.26
CA TRP A 150 -18.23 -10.65 29.48
C TRP A 150 -17.43 -11.63 30.32
N GLN A 151 -17.03 -12.72 29.72
CA GLN A 151 -16.02 -13.59 30.33
C GLN A 151 -14.66 -12.88 30.27
N ASN A 152 -13.87 -13.02 31.32
CA ASN A 152 -12.51 -12.51 31.32
C ASN A 152 -11.68 -13.22 30.23
N LEU A 153 -11.13 -12.45 29.29
CA LEU A 153 -10.35 -12.94 28.16
C LEU A 153 -8.87 -12.55 28.36
N ALA A 154 -8.29 -12.96 29.49
CA ALA A 154 -6.96 -12.57 29.95
C ALA A 154 -5.82 -12.71 28.91
N GLU A 155 -6.02 -13.52 27.86
CA GLU A 155 -5.01 -13.77 26.82
C GLU A 155 -5.17 -12.90 25.57
N ASN A 156 -6.21 -12.07 25.48
CA ASN A 156 -6.48 -11.24 24.31
C ASN A 156 -6.53 -9.77 24.70
N LEU A 157 -6.10 -8.91 23.76
CA LEU A 157 -6.31 -7.48 23.91
C LEU A 157 -7.79 -7.20 24.07
N GLN A 158 -8.15 -6.54 25.15
CA GLN A 158 -9.54 -6.15 25.41
C GLN A 158 -9.75 -4.69 25.02
N THR A 159 -10.79 -4.48 24.28
CA THR A 159 -11.28 -3.20 23.81
C THR A 159 -12.77 -3.14 24.06
N GLN A 160 -13.40 -2.00 23.85
CA GLN A 160 -14.86 -1.99 23.79
C GLN A 160 -15.35 -2.72 22.53
N TRP A 161 -16.54 -3.27 22.59
CA TRP A 161 -17.19 -3.96 21.47
C TRP A 161 -17.69 -2.99 20.41
N ARG A 162 -17.75 -3.44 19.13
CA ARG A 162 -18.22 -2.68 17.99
C ARG A 162 -17.39 -1.40 17.72
N THR A 163 -16.12 -1.36 18.10
CA THR A 163 -15.21 -0.25 17.83
C THR A 163 -14.28 -0.58 16.67
N THR A 164 -13.83 0.41 15.93
CA THR A 164 -12.87 0.17 14.85
C THR A 164 -11.48 -0.03 15.45
N PRO A 165 -10.81 -1.16 15.19
CA PRO A 165 -9.40 -1.34 15.52
C PRO A 165 -8.57 -0.79 14.36
N LEU A 166 -7.80 0.27 14.57
CA LEU A 166 -7.01 0.87 13.50
C LEU A 166 -5.54 0.51 13.64
N ALA A 167 -5.03 -0.22 12.64
CA ALA A 167 -3.60 -0.45 12.47
C ALA A 167 -2.99 0.68 11.63
N THR A 168 -2.04 1.41 12.18
CA THR A 168 -1.34 2.51 11.51
C THR A 168 -0.03 2.81 12.22
N ASP A 169 0.98 3.25 11.51
CA ASP A 169 2.21 3.79 12.11
C ASP A 169 1.94 5.22 12.62
N PHE A 170 1.35 5.31 13.82
CA PHE A 170 0.87 6.59 14.35
C PHE A 170 2.01 7.52 14.78
N ASP A 171 3.12 6.98 15.23
CA ASP A 171 4.26 7.77 15.69
C ASP A 171 5.40 7.87 14.66
N ALA A 172 5.19 7.31 13.47
CA ALA A 172 6.14 7.28 12.37
C ALA A 172 7.49 6.63 12.76
N ASP A 173 7.43 5.52 13.51
CA ASP A 173 8.62 4.75 13.87
C ASP A 173 8.90 3.57 12.92
N GLY A 174 8.07 3.38 11.91
CA GLY A 174 8.17 2.34 10.89
C GLY A 174 7.52 1.03 11.29
N LYS A 175 6.74 1.00 12.38
CA LYS A 175 5.97 -0.17 12.83
C LYS A 175 4.52 0.20 13.04
N LEU A 176 3.64 -0.71 12.70
CA LEU A 176 2.21 -0.50 12.92
C LEU A 176 1.90 -0.47 14.42
N ASP A 177 1.22 0.57 14.82
CA ASP A 177 0.57 0.72 16.12
C ASP A 177 -0.90 0.32 16.01
N LEU A 178 -1.57 0.17 17.14
CA LEU A 178 -3.00 -0.08 17.20
C LEU A 178 -3.71 1.06 17.92
N VAL A 179 -4.49 1.85 17.18
CA VAL A 179 -5.36 2.90 17.71
C VAL A 179 -6.73 2.31 17.99
N ILE A 180 -7.13 2.28 19.26
CA ILE A 180 -8.38 1.69 19.72
C ILE A 180 -8.97 2.44 20.91
N LEU A 181 -10.23 2.15 21.25
CA LEU A 181 -10.72 2.38 22.60
C LEU A 181 -10.31 1.25 23.51
N ASP A 182 -9.78 1.60 24.69
CA ASP A 182 -9.66 0.63 25.74
C ASP A 182 -11.04 0.24 26.31
N GLN A 183 -11.09 -0.68 27.24
CA GLN A 183 -12.32 -1.17 27.84
C GLN A 183 -13.08 -0.09 28.65
N GLU A 184 -12.39 0.95 29.10
CA GLU A 184 -13.01 2.05 29.85
C GLU A 184 -13.52 3.18 28.92
N GLY A 185 -13.29 3.04 27.62
CA GLY A 185 -13.71 3.98 26.59
C GLY A 185 -12.75 5.13 26.35
N PHE A 186 -11.52 5.05 26.86
CA PHE A 186 -10.47 5.99 26.52
C PHE A 186 -9.86 5.66 25.16
N LEU A 187 -9.58 6.70 24.38
CA LEU A 187 -8.84 6.57 23.15
C LEU A 187 -7.37 6.35 23.45
N THR A 188 -6.84 5.25 22.92
CA THR A 188 -5.45 4.86 23.16
C THR A 188 -4.75 4.49 21.86
N CYS A 189 -3.43 4.70 21.84
CA CYS A 189 -2.53 4.14 20.85
C CYS A 189 -1.62 3.13 21.56
N GLN A 190 -1.64 1.91 21.09
CA GLN A 190 -0.80 0.84 21.62
C GLN A 190 0.38 0.64 20.70
N SER A 191 1.54 1.10 21.12
CA SER A 191 2.76 0.99 20.33
C SER A 191 3.30 -0.43 20.38
N ARG A 192 3.36 -1.07 19.23
CA ARG A 192 3.88 -2.42 19.07
C ARG A 192 5.38 -2.49 19.34
N ASN A 193 6.12 -1.50 18.87
CA ASN A 193 7.57 -1.46 19.00
C ASN A 193 8.02 -1.21 20.46
N ARG A 194 7.36 -0.25 21.13
CA ARG A 194 7.71 0.15 22.50
C ARG A 194 7.03 -0.68 23.57
N LYS A 195 6.04 -1.48 23.20
CA LYS A 195 5.19 -2.25 24.15
C LYS A 195 4.58 -1.36 25.22
N GLU A 196 4.11 -0.20 24.84
CA GLU A 196 3.48 0.79 25.71
C GLU A 196 2.11 1.21 25.20
N THR A 197 1.25 1.64 26.12
CA THR A 197 -0.03 2.26 25.80
C THR A 197 0.09 3.76 26.01
N ARG A 198 -0.26 4.54 24.99
CA ARG A 198 -0.32 6.00 25.04
C ARG A 198 -1.76 6.45 25.12
N LEU A 199 -2.03 7.43 25.96
CA LEU A 199 -3.31 8.10 26.04
C LEU A 199 -3.34 9.31 25.11
N PHE A 200 -4.43 9.45 24.39
CA PHE A 200 -4.76 10.71 23.74
C PHE A 200 -5.35 11.67 24.76
N LEU A 201 -4.89 12.89 24.76
CA LEU A 201 -5.34 13.95 25.68
C LEU A 201 -6.15 15.00 24.92
N ASP A 202 -7.07 15.66 25.59
CA ASP A 202 -7.71 16.86 25.09
C ASP A 202 -6.89 18.13 25.36
N GLU A 203 -7.40 19.29 25.01
CA GLU A 203 -6.75 20.60 25.21
C GLU A 203 -6.53 20.93 26.70
N ASP A 204 -7.28 20.31 27.61
CA ASP A 204 -7.14 20.46 29.07
C ASP A 204 -6.20 19.40 29.68
N LEU A 205 -5.49 18.65 28.83
CA LEU A 205 -4.61 17.53 29.19
C LEU A 205 -5.33 16.40 29.93
N GLN A 206 -6.63 16.23 29.70
CA GLN A 206 -7.40 15.12 30.22
C GLN A 206 -7.46 13.99 29.18
N PRO A 207 -7.44 12.72 29.60
CA PRO A 207 -7.59 11.61 28.68
C PRO A 207 -8.89 11.68 27.87
N VAL A 208 -8.79 11.58 26.55
CA VAL A 208 -9.95 11.60 25.66
C VAL A 208 -10.77 10.34 25.87
N ARG A 209 -11.96 10.49 26.42
CA ARG A 209 -12.91 9.41 26.63
C ARG A 209 -14.08 9.55 25.69
N LEU A 210 -14.20 8.63 24.75
CA LEU A 210 -15.23 8.68 23.71
C LEU A 210 -16.49 7.88 24.07
N ASN A 211 -16.40 7.01 25.06
CA ASN A 211 -17.56 6.25 25.53
C ASN A 211 -17.45 5.94 27.03
N ALA A 212 -18.57 5.91 27.73
CA ALA A 212 -18.60 5.66 29.16
C ALA A 212 -18.81 4.18 29.48
N ILE A 213 -18.14 3.70 30.52
CA ILE A 213 -18.31 2.33 31.05
C ILE A 213 -19.77 2.04 31.47
N THR A 214 -20.42 3.04 32.06
CA THR A 214 -21.75 2.92 32.67
C THR A 214 -22.90 2.80 31.67
N ALA A 215 -22.68 3.11 30.42
CA ALA A 215 -23.72 3.02 29.38
C ALA A 215 -23.87 1.59 28.80
N GLY A 216 -23.57 0.58 29.60
CA GLY A 216 -23.51 -0.78 29.08
C GLY A 216 -22.35 -0.99 28.13
N GLY A 217 -21.33 -0.13 28.21
CA GLY A 217 -20.18 -0.17 27.34
C GLY A 217 -20.61 -0.24 25.88
N SER A 218 -21.55 0.63 25.44
CA SER A 218 -22.21 0.47 24.14
C SER A 218 -21.24 0.55 22.96
N GLY A 219 -19.92 0.63 23.24
CA GLY A 219 -18.91 0.65 22.22
C GLY A 219 -19.32 1.58 21.09
N ARG A 220 -19.57 1.03 19.95
CA ARG A 220 -20.10 1.72 18.77
C ARG A 220 -19.26 2.88 18.26
N VAL A 221 -18.10 3.17 18.88
CA VAL A 221 -17.20 4.20 18.39
C VAL A 221 -16.47 3.67 17.17
N LYS A 222 -16.63 4.39 16.07
CA LYS A 222 -15.97 4.10 14.81
C LYS A 222 -14.89 5.15 14.59
N LEU A 223 -13.74 4.71 14.19
CA LEU A 223 -12.56 5.55 14.05
C LEU A 223 -12.03 5.47 12.62
N ALA A 224 -11.45 6.57 12.15
CA ALA A 224 -10.49 6.60 11.06
C ALA A 224 -9.30 7.48 11.46
N VAL A 225 -8.13 7.18 10.92
CA VAL A 225 -6.89 7.95 11.13
C VAL A 225 -6.45 8.50 9.79
N VAL A 226 -6.14 9.79 9.74
CA VAL A 226 -5.74 10.49 8.52
C VAL A 226 -5.11 11.83 8.88
N ASP A 227 -4.17 12.31 8.09
CA ASP A 227 -3.73 13.71 8.11
C ASP A 227 -4.74 14.55 7.31
N TRP A 228 -5.83 14.98 7.98
CA TRP A 228 -6.97 15.62 7.30
C TRP A 228 -6.65 17.00 6.74
N ASP A 229 -5.90 17.81 7.48
CA ASP A 229 -5.54 19.16 7.05
C ASP A 229 -4.14 19.25 6.44
N ARG A 230 -3.48 18.11 6.27
CA ARG A 230 -2.18 17.97 5.61
C ARG A 230 -1.08 18.75 6.32
N ASP A 231 -1.14 18.80 7.63
CA ASP A 231 -0.12 19.43 8.48
C ASP A 231 1.03 18.47 8.87
N GLY A 232 0.98 17.23 8.39
CA GLY A 232 1.97 16.19 8.64
C GLY A 232 1.76 15.43 9.95
N ARG A 233 0.59 15.59 10.60
CA ARG A 233 0.19 14.85 11.81
C ARG A 233 -1.06 14.03 11.51
N LEU A 234 -1.08 12.82 12.01
CA LEU A 234 -2.26 11.97 11.89
C LEU A 234 -3.36 12.45 12.86
N ASP A 235 -4.50 12.80 12.32
CA ASP A 235 -5.71 13.18 13.03
C ASP A 235 -6.61 11.97 13.28
N ILE A 236 -7.63 12.16 14.12
CA ILE A 236 -8.65 11.16 14.41
C ILE A 236 -10.00 11.63 13.87
N LEU A 237 -10.65 10.80 13.09
CA LEU A 237 -12.07 10.97 12.75
C LEU A 237 -12.90 10.00 13.60
N THR A 238 -13.99 10.50 14.18
CA THR A 238 -14.90 9.67 14.98
C THR A 238 -16.31 9.74 14.42
N ASN A 239 -17.07 8.67 14.66
CA ASN A 239 -18.46 8.64 14.33
C ASN A 239 -19.30 9.65 15.17
N SER A 240 -20.38 10.10 14.57
CA SER A 240 -21.48 10.86 15.18
C SER A 240 -22.73 10.61 14.31
N GLN A 241 -23.70 11.47 14.30
CA GLN A 241 -24.71 11.51 13.22
C GLN A 241 -24.12 11.92 11.87
N ASN A 242 -22.86 12.30 11.90
CA ASN A 242 -22.02 12.79 10.84
C ASN A 242 -20.63 12.15 11.00
N THR A 243 -19.55 12.90 10.79
CA THR A 243 -18.17 12.53 11.14
C THR A 243 -17.54 13.69 11.87
N THR A 244 -17.01 13.43 13.05
CA THR A 244 -16.35 14.44 13.88
C THR A 244 -14.85 14.35 13.71
N TRP A 245 -14.23 15.49 13.42
CA TRP A 245 -12.79 15.63 13.29
C TRP A 245 -12.15 16.09 14.60
N TRP A 246 -11.13 15.36 15.02
CA TRP A 246 -10.24 15.68 16.13
C TRP A 246 -8.84 15.91 15.55
N ARG A 247 -8.43 17.18 15.52
CA ARG A 247 -7.11 17.57 15.03
C ARG A 247 -6.04 17.22 16.04
N ASN A 248 -4.95 16.63 15.57
CA ASN A 248 -3.74 16.44 16.36
C ASN A 248 -2.99 17.76 16.46
N CYS A 249 -3.08 18.41 17.62
CA CYS A 249 -2.53 19.75 17.79
C CYS A 249 -1.07 19.77 18.20
N GLU A 250 -0.60 18.77 18.95
CA GLU A 250 0.78 18.73 19.41
C GLU A 250 1.10 17.38 20.03
N ASP A 251 2.38 16.99 19.93
CA ASP A 251 2.94 15.95 20.78
C ASP A 251 3.27 16.58 22.13
N ALA A 252 2.57 16.19 23.18
CA ALA A 252 2.73 16.74 24.52
C ALA A 252 4.08 16.37 25.18
N GLY A 253 5.03 15.82 24.44
CA GLY A 253 6.20 15.15 24.98
C GLY A 253 5.80 13.81 25.63
N ASP A 254 6.75 13.07 26.16
CA ASP A 254 6.52 11.77 26.83
C ASP A 254 5.61 10.79 26.06
N GLY A 255 5.51 10.94 24.74
CA GLY A 255 4.68 10.10 23.87
C GLY A 255 3.16 10.34 23.97
N LYS A 256 2.72 11.46 24.52
CA LYS A 256 1.31 11.87 24.59
C LYS A 256 0.94 12.73 23.40
N VAL A 257 -0.29 12.60 22.92
CA VAL A 257 -0.84 13.35 21.78
C VAL A 257 -2.03 14.18 22.24
N ILE A 258 -2.03 15.47 21.91
CA ILE A 258 -3.15 16.37 22.22
C ILE A 258 -4.09 16.46 21.04
N LEU A 259 -5.35 16.09 21.23
CA LEU A 259 -6.41 16.18 20.25
C LEU A 259 -7.36 17.35 20.56
N LYS A 260 -7.59 18.17 19.56
CA LYS A 260 -8.60 19.22 19.60
C LYS A 260 -9.83 18.82 18.80
N LYS A 261 -10.98 18.80 19.43
CA LYS A 261 -12.24 18.59 18.73
C LYS A 261 -12.58 19.81 17.86
N ILE A 262 -12.51 19.65 16.54
CA ILE A 262 -12.75 20.75 15.59
C ILE A 262 -14.24 20.88 15.24
N GLY A 263 -14.88 19.77 14.86
CA GLY A 263 -16.27 19.78 14.49
C GLY A 263 -16.63 18.67 13.50
N ASN A 264 -17.82 18.77 12.93
CA ASN A 264 -18.32 17.79 11.97
C ASN A 264 -17.85 18.10 10.54
N LEU A 265 -17.43 17.08 9.81
CA LEU A 265 -16.92 17.22 8.43
C LEU A 265 -18.04 17.28 7.39
N ALA A 266 -19.06 16.43 7.47
CA ALA A 266 -20.17 16.52 6.54
C ALA A 266 -21.10 17.69 6.86
N LYS A 267 -21.56 18.41 5.84
CA LYS A 267 -22.44 19.60 5.98
C LYS A 267 -23.81 19.27 6.56
N ARG A 268 -24.23 18.02 6.50
CA ARG A 268 -25.52 17.53 7.03
C ARG A 268 -25.36 16.16 7.65
N ASN A 269 -26.27 15.79 8.53
CA ASN A 269 -26.29 14.46 9.10
C ASN A 269 -26.60 13.42 8.01
N VAL A 270 -25.81 12.37 7.96
CA VAL A 270 -25.96 11.23 7.03
C VAL A 270 -26.52 9.99 7.72
N SER A 271 -26.57 10.02 9.05
CA SER A 271 -27.10 8.94 9.89
C SER A 271 -28.00 9.53 10.98
N GLY A 272 -29.02 8.80 11.38
CA GLY A 272 -29.90 9.19 12.48
C GLY A 272 -29.27 8.96 13.85
N HIS A 273 -28.40 7.96 13.96
CA HIS A 273 -27.87 7.49 15.23
C HIS A 273 -26.34 7.36 15.22
N THR A 274 -25.76 6.62 14.27
CA THR A 274 -24.32 6.37 14.21
C THR A 274 -23.86 6.23 12.77
N SER A 275 -22.71 6.80 12.48
CA SER A 275 -21.98 6.67 11.21
C SER A 275 -20.72 5.81 11.38
N SER A 276 -20.03 5.52 10.31
CA SER A 276 -18.71 4.88 10.34
C SER A 276 -17.82 5.52 9.28
N PRO A 277 -16.88 6.40 9.68
CA PRO A 277 -16.02 7.08 8.75
C PRO A 277 -14.87 6.18 8.27
N THR A 278 -14.48 6.36 7.03
CA THR A 278 -13.17 6.01 6.47
C THR A 278 -12.76 7.08 5.45
N VAL A 279 -11.55 7.04 4.97
CA VAL A 279 -11.00 8.02 4.01
C VAL A 279 -10.49 7.32 2.77
N CYS A 280 -10.50 8.03 1.65
CA CYS A 280 -9.99 7.59 0.36
C CYS A 280 -9.48 8.80 -0.43
N ASP A 281 -8.87 8.57 -1.58
CA ASP A 281 -8.49 9.62 -2.56
C ASP A 281 -8.79 9.12 -3.97
N PHE A 282 -10.08 8.90 -4.30
CA PHE A 282 -10.49 8.34 -5.58
C PHE A 282 -10.18 9.22 -6.78
N ASP A 283 -10.10 10.53 -6.60
CA ASP A 283 -9.74 11.45 -7.68
C ASP A 283 -8.22 11.70 -7.75
N ARG A 284 -7.44 11.08 -6.85
CA ARG A 284 -5.96 11.13 -6.80
C ARG A 284 -5.41 12.56 -6.76
N ASN A 285 -6.13 13.46 -6.08
CA ASN A 285 -5.71 14.85 -5.93
C ASN A 285 -4.78 15.09 -4.72
N GLY A 286 -4.49 14.04 -3.94
CA GLY A 286 -3.66 14.06 -2.74
C GLY A 286 -4.36 14.68 -1.53
N LYS A 287 -5.69 14.80 -1.55
CA LYS A 287 -6.51 15.22 -0.41
C LYS A 287 -7.41 14.07 0.02
N PRO A 288 -7.50 13.79 1.31
CA PRO A 288 -8.37 12.73 1.79
C PRO A 288 -9.85 13.10 1.57
N ASP A 289 -10.56 12.29 0.81
CA ASP A 289 -12.02 12.33 0.72
C ASP A 289 -12.65 11.51 1.85
N LEU A 290 -13.95 11.68 2.08
CA LEU A 290 -14.65 11.03 3.17
C LEU A 290 -15.66 10.01 2.64
N ILE A 291 -15.56 8.76 3.12
CA ILE A 291 -16.61 7.77 2.98
C ILE A 291 -17.27 7.56 4.35
N ILE A 292 -18.59 7.55 4.38
CA ILE A 292 -19.37 7.35 5.60
C ILE A 292 -20.32 6.18 5.42
N GLY A 293 -20.12 5.12 6.18
CA GLY A 293 -21.10 4.06 6.33
C GLY A 293 -22.20 4.48 7.30
N SER A 294 -23.45 4.20 6.96
CA SER A 294 -24.60 4.58 7.76
C SER A 294 -25.35 3.38 8.36
N GLU A 295 -26.24 3.65 9.29
CA GLU A 295 -27.03 2.62 9.96
C GLU A 295 -28.00 1.86 9.03
N ASN A 296 -28.45 2.49 7.94
CA ASN A 296 -29.26 1.83 6.92
C ASN A 296 -28.44 1.01 5.92
N GLY A 297 -27.11 0.92 6.12
CA GLY A 297 -26.19 0.16 5.29
C GLY A 297 -25.66 0.89 4.06
N ARG A 298 -26.08 2.12 3.79
CA ARG A 298 -25.58 2.91 2.66
C ARG A 298 -24.20 3.47 2.94
N LEU A 299 -23.41 3.61 1.88
CA LEU A 299 -22.12 4.28 1.88
C LEU A 299 -22.27 5.64 1.19
N TYR A 300 -21.88 6.70 1.88
CA TYR A 300 -21.90 8.07 1.37
C TYR A 300 -20.47 8.51 1.07
N PHE A 301 -20.24 8.99 -0.13
CA PHE A 301 -18.98 9.59 -0.54
C PHE A 301 -19.11 11.12 -0.54
N ILE A 302 -18.14 11.81 0.04
CA ILE A 302 -18.09 13.27 0.12
C ILE A 302 -16.67 13.70 -0.21
N LYS A 303 -16.50 14.46 -1.28
CA LYS A 303 -15.19 15.01 -1.64
C LYS A 303 -14.68 15.96 -0.57
N HIS A 304 -13.38 16.02 -0.38
CA HIS A 304 -12.75 16.94 0.57
C HIS A 304 -13.28 18.37 0.46
N GLU A 305 -13.38 18.89 -0.75
CA GLU A 305 -13.87 20.25 -1.05
C GLU A 305 -15.34 20.47 -0.72
N ASP A 306 -16.12 19.41 -0.67
CA ASP A 306 -17.52 19.44 -0.28
C ASP A 306 -17.75 19.31 1.22
N CYS A 307 -16.73 18.96 1.98
CA CYS A 307 -16.76 18.92 3.43
C CYS A 307 -16.86 20.34 4.03
N VAL A 308 -17.10 20.41 5.34
CA VAL A 308 -17.06 21.68 6.07
C VAL A 308 -15.61 22.14 6.15
N SER A 309 -15.36 23.36 5.70
CA SER A 309 -14.04 23.97 5.80
C SER A 309 -13.85 24.58 7.18
N TYR A 310 -12.71 24.31 7.80
CA TYR A 310 -12.30 24.88 9.07
C TYR A 310 -11.02 25.68 8.91
N PRO A 311 -10.73 26.63 9.82
CA PRO A 311 -9.46 27.34 9.78
C PRO A 311 -8.27 26.38 9.79
N PRO A 312 -7.22 26.67 9.01
CA PRO A 312 -6.03 25.84 9.01
C PRO A 312 -5.36 25.79 10.39
N SER A 313 -4.54 24.78 10.62
CA SER A 313 -3.71 24.70 11.80
C SER A 313 -2.82 25.95 11.89
N THR A 314 -2.74 26.53 13.08
CA THR A 314 -1.77 27.60 13.37
C THR A 314 -0.39 27.07 13.69
N LEU A 315 -0.27 25.76 13.82
CA LEU A 315 0.99 25.06 14.04
C LEU A 315 1.81 25.04 12.76
N LYS A 316 3.13 25.12 12.90
CA LYS A 316 4.00 24.87 11.74
C LYS A 316 3.77 23.44 11.25
N PRO A 317 3.62 23.23 9.92
CA PRO A 317 3.53 21.89 9.37
C PRO A 317 4.68 21.04 9.92
N ARG A 318 4.36 19.87 10.44
CA ARG A 318 5.37 18.90 10.82
C ARG A 318 6.01 18.45 9.52
N LYS A 319 7.29 18.73 9.32
CA LYS A 319 8.01 18.07 8.24
C LYS A 319 7.78 16.56 8.44
N PRO A 320 7.43 15.80 7.37
CA PRO A 320 7.43 14.36 7.49
C PRO A 320 8.73 13.98 8.18
N LYS A 321 8.65 13.25 9.30
CA LYS A 321 9.85 12.66 9.89
C LYS A 321 10.44 11.88 8.72
N GLU A 322 11.65 12.21 8.28
CA GLU A 322 12.34 11.36 7.33
C GLU A 322 12.22 9.96 7.94
N VAL A 323 11.37 9.12 7.32
CA VAL A 323 11.30 7.72 7.69
C VAL A 323 12.66 7.20 7.31
N THR A 324 13.53 7.12 8.30
CA THR A 324 14.77 6.40 8.12
C THR A 324 14.31 4.96 7.94
N PRO A 325 14.38 4.41 6.73
CA PRO A 325 13.97 3.04 6.52
C PRO A 325 14.69 2.18 7.56
N PRO A 326 14.08 1.09 8.05
CA PRO A 326 14.69 0.28 9.08
C PRO A 326 16.11 -0.04 8.63
N ARG A 327 17.11 0.39 9.40
CA ARG A 327 18.51 0.11 9.07
C ARG A 327 18.67 -1.40 9.11
N PHE A 328 18.62 -2.00 7.94
CA PHE A 328 18.98 -3.41 7.80
C PHE A 328 20.36 -3.61 8.39
N SER A 329 20.54 -4.68 9.15
CA SER A 329 21.87 -5.07 9.60
C SER A 329 22.76 -5.26 8.37
N GLY A 330 23.69 -4.33 8.12
CA GLY A 330 24.48 -4.29 6.90
C GLY A 330 24.34 -3.02 6.06
N LEU A 331 23.33 -2.17 6.32
CA LEU A 331 23.26 -0.85 5.70
C LEU A 331 24.35 0.05 6.29
N ILE A 332 25.31 0.44 5.47
CA ILE A 332 26.43 1.30 5.86
C ILE A 332 26.08 2.77 5.64
N SER A 333 25.49 3.07 4.48
CA SER A 333 25.08 4.43 4.11
C SER A 333 23.99 4.37 3.03
N GLU A 334 23.16 5.41 3.00
CA GLU A 334 22.18 5.66 1.96
C GLU A 334 22.21 7.13 1.56
N GLU A 335 22.00 7.40 0.28
CA GLU A 335 21.94 8.76 -0.24
C GLU A 335 21.16 8.82 -1.55
N PHE A 336 20.53 9.95 -1.81
CA PHE A 336 19.88 10.20 -3.09
C PHE A 336 20.91 10.53 -4.18
N ILE A 337 20.73 9.95 -5.38
CA ILE A 337 21.52 10.32 -6.56
C ILE A 337 21.21 11.76 -6.97
N PHE A 338 19.98 12.20 -6.80
CA PHE A 338 19.53 13.58 -7.05
C PHE A 338 18.35 13.90 -6.14
N GLN A 339 18.22 15.16 -5.72
CA GLN A 339 17.07 15.66 -4.98
C GLN A 339 16.05 16.33 -5.91
N ASN A 340 16.50 16.90 -7.02
CA ASN A 340 15.68 17.50 -8.06
C ASN A 340 15.91 16.75 -9.35
N ALA A 341 14.94 15.96 -9.77
CA ALA A 341 15.02 15.19 -11.00
C ALA A 341 15.01 16.11 -12.23
N PRO A 342 15.84 15.85 -13.25
CA PRO A 342 15.80 16.60 -14.50
C PRO A 342 14.63 16.20 -15.42
N HIS A 343 13.80 15.26 -14.99
CA HIS A 343 12.66 14.69 -15.70
C HIS A 343 11.51 14.43 -14.71
N LYS A 344 10.29 14.22 -15.21
CA LYS A 344 9.11 13.98 -14.37
C LYS A 344 9.05 12.56 -13.84
N GLU A 345 9.37 11.58 -14.70
CA GLU A 345 9.34 10.16 -14.37
C GLU A 345 10.69 9.53 -14.71
N CYS A 346 11.08 8.50 -13.94
CA CYS A 346 12.25 7.67 -14.24
C CYS A 346 11.99 6.23 -13.80
N HIS A 347 12.61 5.29 -14.52
CA HIS A 347 12.44 3.86 -14.26
C HIS A 347 13.70 3.06 -14.63
N ALA A 348 13.71 1.75 -14.24
CA ALA A 348 14.72 0.76 -14.62
C ALA A 348 16.17 1.19 -14.33
N SER A 349 16.47 1.51 -13.07
CA SER A 349 17.82 1.86 -12.67
C SER A 349 18.79 0.68 -12.72
N THR A 350 20.05 0.97 -13.03
CA THR A 350 21.18 0.03 -13.03
C THR A 350 22.39 0.69 -12.39
N LEU A 351 23.23 -0.10 -11.71
CA LEU A 351 24.41 0.40 -11.00
C LEU A 351 25.65 -0.42 -11.39
N ALA A 352 26.78 0.18 -11.64
CA ALA A 352 28.05 -0.51 -11.83
C ALA A 352 29.15 0.11 -10.96
N GLN A 353 29.98 -0.76 -10.37
CA GLN A 353 31.20 -0.34 -9.70
C GLN A 353 32.35 -0.27 -10.72
N THR A 354 33.08 0.82 -10.71
CA THR A 354 34.29 1.04 -11.50
C THR A 354 35.50 1.25 -10.59
N SER A 355 36.69 1.28 -11.13
CA SER A 355 37.90 1.61 -10.35
C SER A 355 37.93 3.05 -9.83
N ARG A 356 36.97 3.90 -10.20
CA ARG A 356 36.87 5.30 -9.78
C ARG A 356 35.58 5.64 -9.00
N GLY A 357 34.81 4.65 -8.61
CA GLY A 357 33.55 4.80 -7.87
C GLY A 357 32.37 4.14 -8.57
N LEU A 358 31.17 4.52 -8.22
CA LEU A 358 29.93 3.96 -8.74
C LEU A 358 29.40 4.76 -9.93
N VAL A 359 28.73 4.09 -10.85
CA VAL A 359 27.96 4.72 -11.92
C VAL A 359 26.55 4.17 -11.90
N ALA A 360 25.56 5.05 -11.81
CA ALA A 360 24.15 4.70 -11.93
C ALA A 360 23.62 5.20 -13.28
N ALA A 361 22.72 4.43 -13.89
CA ALA A 361 21.98 4.86 -15.07
C ALA A 361 20.51 4.45 -14.97
N TRP A 362 19.64 5.18 -15.64
CA TRP A 362 18.19 4.97 -15.69
C TRP A 362 17.62 5.57 -16.96
N PHE A 363 16.38 5.23 -17.30
CA PHE A 363 15.66 6.01 -18.29
C PHE A 363 14.71 7.01 -17.61
N GLY A 364 14.48 8.16 -18.23
CA GLY A 364 13.61 9.20 -17.69
C GLY A 364 13.17 10.22 -18.73
N GLY A 365 11.97 10.74 -18.55
CA GLY A 365 11.30 11.70 -19.43
C GLY A 365 10.05 12.29 -18.80
N THR A 366 9.10 12.76 -19.60
CA THR A 366 7.82 13.29 -19.10
C THR A 366 6.89 12.17 -18.62
N LYS A 367 6.92 11.01 -19.29
CA LYS A 367 6.19 9.80 -18.94
C LYS A 367 6.81 8.62 -19.70
N GLU A 368 6.81 7.43 -19.11
CA GLU A 368 7.21 6.21 -19.80
C GLU A 368 6.47 6.06 -21.15
N LYS A 369 7.14 5.55 -22.17
CA LYS A 369 6.69 5.47 -23.58
C LYS A 369 6.65 6.78 -24.37
N ASN A 370 6.83 7.93 -23.75
CA ASN A 370 6.88 9.19 -24.46
C ASN A 370 8.20 9.35 -25.24
N PRO A 371 8.18 9.98 -26.42
CA PRO A 371 9.38 10.14 -27.25
C PRO A 371 10.53 10.91 -26.60
N ASP A 372 10.27 11.67 -25.53
CA ASP A 372 11.28 12.43 -24.79
C ASP A 372 12.02 11.60 -23.73
N VAL A 373 11.65 10.33 -23.56
CA VAL A 373 12.34 9.42 -22.63
C VAL A 373 13.74 9.12 -23.16
N GLY A 374 14.75 9.49 -22.39
CA GLY A 374 16.16 9.26 -22.71
C GLY A 374 16.89 8.47 -21.62
N ILE A 375 18.15 8.12 -21.89
CA ILE A 375 19.03 7.45 -20.94
C ILE A 375 19.87 8.48 -20.21
N TRP A 376 19.81 8.43 -18.90
CA TRP A 376 20.48 9.32 -17.96
C TRP A 376 21.49 8.54 -17.13
N SER A 377 22.53 9.21 -16.69
CA SER A 377 23.46 8.65 -15.69
C SER A 377 24.01 9.70 -14.75
N SER A 378 24.51 9.22 -13.62
CA SER A 378 25.31 9.96 -12.65
C SER A 378 26.45 9.05 -12.17
N TYR A 379 27.60 9.65 -11.80
CA TYR A 379 28.70 8.91 -11.21
C TYR A 379 28.96 9.39 -9.78
N HIS A 380 29.40 8.52 -8.92
CA HIS A 380 29.79 8.79 -7.54
C HIS A 380 31.31 8.69 -7.41
N ASP A 381 31.96 9.72 -6.91
CA ASP A 381 33.41 9.84 -6.83
C ASP A 381 34.01 9.32 -5.49
N GLY A 382 33.18 8.66 -4.68
CA GLY A 382 33.49 8.21 -3.34
C GLY A 382 33.03 9.19 -2.24
N LYS A 383 32.56 10.38 -2.62
CA LYS A 383 32.05 11.41 -1.69
C LYS A 383 30.66 11.90 -2.03
N ARG A 384 30.34 12.02 -3.31
CA ARG A 384 29.05 12.57 -3.81
C ARG A 384 28.75 12.12 -5.22
N TRP A 385 27.47 12.14 -5.56
CA TRP A 385 26.99 11.98 -6.92
C TRP A 385 27.21 13.24 -7.77
N SER A 386 27.56 13.06 -9.04
CA SER A 386 27.58 14.13 -10.03
C SER A 386 26.16 14.55 -10.40
N SER A 387 26.01 15.72 -11.02
CA SER A 387 24.76 16.07 -11.68
C SER A 387 24.41 15.02 -12.73
N SER A 388 23.10 14.70 -12.84
CA SER A 388 22.56 13.78 -13.83
C SER A 388 22.76 14.33 -15.24
N ARG A 389 23.15 13.46 -16.17
CA ARG A 389 23.38 13.83 -17.58
C ARG A 389 22.70 12.84 -18.52
N GLN A 390 22.04 13.37 -19.54
CA GLN A 390 21.44 12.56 -20.60
C GLN A 390 22.49 12.18 -21.64
N TRP A 391 22.53 10.90 -22.04
CA TRP A 391 23.50 10.33 -22.97
C TRP A 391 22.87 9.80 -24.25
N ALA A 392 21.61 9.43 -24.21
CA ALA A 392 20.85 9.01 -25.36
C ALA A 392 19.43 9.59 -25.26
N ASP A 393 18.87 9.97 -26.37
CA ASP A 393 17.56 10.62 -26.46
C ASP A 393 16.63 9.96 -27.49
N GLY A 394 17.04 8.83 -28.06
CA GLY A 394 16.27 8.08 -29.04
C GLY A 394 16.04 8.77 -30.39
N LEU A 395 16.76 9.87 -30.67
CA LEU A 395 16.64 10.62 -31.92
C LEU A 395 17.18 9.80 -33.09
N GLN A 396 16.32 9.53 -34.08
CA GLN A 396 16.69 8.80 -35.30
C GLN A 396 17.04 9.75 -36.45
N HIS A 397 16.24 10.77 -36.63
CA HIS A 397 16.48 11.86 -37.56
C HIS A 397 15.65 13.08 -37.14
N LYS A 398 15.81 14.20 -37.85
CA LYS A 398 15.32 15.54 -37.47
C LYS A 398 13.89 15.58 -36.88
N ASN A 399 12.99 14.69 -37.32
CA ASN A 399 11.57 14.71 -36.93
C ASN A 399 11.10 13.39 -36.32
N LEU A 400 12.00 12.44 -36.03
CA LEU A 400 11.64 11.13 -35.49
C LEU A 400 12.47 10.82 -34.27
N ARG A 401 11.79 10.64 -33.15
CA ARG A 401 12.37 10.23 -31.87
C ARG A 401 11.54 9.10 -31.28
N TYR A 402 12.21 8.09 -30.77
CA TYR A 402 11.60 7.00 -30.03
C TYR A 402 12.05 7.03 -28.55
N PRO A 403 11.23 6.54 -27.62
CA PRO A 403 11.67 6.39 -26.24
C PRO A 403 12.86 5.44 -26.12
N CYS A 404 13.70 5.72 -25.14
CA CYS A 404 14.76 4.81 -24.68
C CYS A 404 14.29 3.97 -23.50
N TRP A 405 14.79 2.72 -23.38
CA TRP A 405 14.31 1.75 -22.41
C TRP A 405 15.44 0.95 -21.77
N ASN A 406 15.18 0.46 -20.55
CA ASN A 406 15.91 -0.60 -19.85
C ASN A 406 17.43 -0.52 -19.96
N PRO A 407 18.09 0.52 -19.41
CA PRO A 407 19.55 0.59 -19.41
C PRO A 407 20.15 -0.52 -18.55
N VAL A 408 21.29 -1.07 -18.98
CA VAL A 408 22.07 -2.05 -18.23
C VAL A 408 23.55 -1.67 -18.26
N LEU A 409 24.09 -1.30 -17.13
CA LEU A 409 25.51 -1.03 -16.95
C LEU A 409 26.29 -2.33 -16.67
N TYR A 410 27.38 -2.50 -17.36
CA TYR A 410 28.32 -3.59 -17.13
C TYR A 410 29.76 -3.11 -17.19
N GLN A 411 30.54 -3.33 -16.11
CA GLN A 411 31.97 -3.05 -16.08
C GLN A 411 32.74 -4.37 -16.25
N PRO A 412 33.35 -4.61 -17.42
CA PRO A 412 34.24 -5.76 -17.58
C PRO A 412 35.46 -5.64 -16.67
N GLU A 413 36.05 -6.77 -16.34
CA GLU A 413 37.31 -6.84 -15.60
C GLU A 413 38.47 -6.20 -16.36
N GLY A 414 39.44 -5.73 -15.59
CA GLY A 414 40.64 -5.10 -16.13
C GLY A 414 40.40 -3.66 -16.62
N ASN A 415 41.21 -3.21 -17.58
CA ASN A 415 41.14 -1.83 -18.07
C ASN A 415 40.21 -1.66 -19.29
N LYS A 416 39.11 -2.42 -19.35
CA LYS A 416 38.13 -2.36 -20.43
C LYS A 416 37.12 -1.21 -20.17
N PRO A 417 36.52 -0.64 -21.23
CA PRO A 417 35.50 0.41 -21.05
C PRO A 417 34.30 -0.11 -20.32
N LEU A 418 33.63 0.80 -19.56
CA LEU A 418 32.30 0.56 -19.02
C LEU A 418 31.31 0.53 -20.19
N MET A 419 30.45 -0.47 -20.19
CA MET A 419 29.41 -0.69 -21.20
C MET A 419 28.05 -0.27 -20.64
N LEU A 420 27.28 0.49 -21.42
CA LEU A 420 25.90 0.82 -21.11
C LEU A 420 25.03 0.42 -22.29
N PHE A 421 24.30 -0.68 -22.09
CA PHE A 421 23.31 -1.19 -23.03
C PHE A 421 21.94 -0.53 -22.74
N PHE A 422 21.16 -0.30 -23.79
CA PHE A 422 19.78 0.16 -23.66
C PHE A 422 18.99 -0.18 -24.92
N LYS A 423 17.69 0.08 -24.91
CA LYS A 423 16.83 -0.14 -26.07
C LYS A 423 16.31 1.20 -26.59
N VAL A 424 16.03 1.25 -27.88
CA VAL A 424 15.35 2.36 -28.54
C VAL A 424 14.23 1.78 -29.39
N GLY A 425 13.05 2.37 -29.35
CA GLY A 425 11.92 1.90 -30.16
C GLY A 425 10.59 2.35 -29.59
N PRO A 426 9.50 2.23 -30.37
CA PRO A 426 8.18 2.72 -29.96
C PRO A 426 7.58 1.93 -28.80
N ASN A 427 7.94 0.65 -28.69
CA ASN A 427 7.43 -0.29 -27.67
C ASN A 427 8.37 -1.51 -27.57
N PRO A 428 8.17 -2.42 -26.58
CA PRO A 428 9.01 -3.61 -26.40
C PRO A 428 8.96 -4.64 -27.54
N GLN A 429 7.94 -4.57 -28.41
CA GLN A 429 7.82 -5.50 -29.54
C GLN A 429 8.63 -5.05 -30.76
N GLU A 430 8.96 -3.76 -30.83
CA GLU A 430 9.55 -3.11 -32.01
C GLU A 430 10.87 -2.37 -31.67
N TRP A 431 11.39 -2.52 -30.47
CA TRP A 431 12.65 -1.91 -30.10
C TRP A 431 13.87 -2.65 -30.68
N TRP A 432 15.01 -2.02 -30.63
CA TRP A 432 16.32 -2.59 -30.94
C TRP A 432 17.34 -2.21 -29.85
N GLY A 433 18.40 -3.01 -29.76
CA GLY A 433 19.47 -2.79 -28.80
C GLY A 433 20.48 -1.75 -29.26
N GLU A 434 20.95 -0.95 -28.33
CA GLU A 434 22.06 -0.03 -28.50
C GLU A 434 23.09 -0.16 -27.37
N LEU A 435 24.33 0.22 -27.68
CA LEU A 435 25.46 0.18 -26.77
C LEU A 435 26.21 1.51 -26.85
N ILE A 436 26.54 2.07 -25.69
CA ILE A 436 27.50 3.18 -25.57
C ILE A 436 28.64 2.78 -24.62
N LEU A 437 29.85 3.26 -24.90
CA LEU A 437 31.05 2.94 -24.15
C LEU A 437 31.58 4.16 -23.41
N SER A 438 32.09 3.94 -22.19
CA SER A 438 32.81 4.95 -21.43
C SER A 438 34.24 4.47 -21.14
N TYR A 439 35.23 5.22 -21.57
CA TYR A 439 36.64 4.96 -21.34
C TYR A 439 37.19 5.67 -20.09
N ASP A 440 36.41 6.56 -19.51
CA ASP A 440 36.76 7.35 -18.32
C ASP A 440 35.99 6.96 -17.06
N ARG A 441 35.46 5.71 -17.05
CA ARG A 441 34.74 5.12 -15.91
C ARG A 441 33.39 5.78 -15.61
N GLY A 442 32.63 6.15 -16.65
CA GLY A 442 31.28 6.64 -16.54
C GLY A 442 31.14 8.15 -16.40
N ARG A 443 32.24 8.91 -16.54
CA ARG A 443 32.19 10.37 -16.56
C ARG A 443 31.69 10.95 -17.88
N SER A 444 32.04 10.26 -18.96
CA SER A 444 31.52 10.52 -20.29
C SER A 444 31.30 9.23 -21.06
N PHE A 445 30.44 9.27 -22.05
CA PHE A 445 30.13 8.16 -22.94
C PHE A 445 30.27 8.58 -24.38
N GLN A 446 30.63 7.64 -25.25
CA GLN A 446 30.71 7.84 -26.68
C GLN A 446 29.31 7.87 -27.33
N SER A 447 29.26 8.08 -28.63
CA SER A 447 28.02 7.97 -29.39
C SER A 447 27.48 6.54 -29.35
N ALA A 448 26.15 6.42 -29.38
CA ALA A 448 25.46 5.15 -29.41
C ALA A 448 25.77 4.35 -30.68
N GLN A 449 25.90 3.05 -30.52
CA GLN A 449 26.08 2.08 -31.60
C GLN A 449 24.95 1.08 -31.56
N ARG A 450 24.21 0.97 -32.65
CA ARG A 450 23.16 -0.04 -32.79
C ARG A 450 23.78 -1.44 -32.81
N LEU A 451 23.19 -2.36 -32.04
CA LEU A 451 23.57 -3.76 -32.06
C LEU A 451 23.14 -4.42 -33.39
N PRO A 452 23.75 -5.55 -33.78
CA PRO A 452 23.35 -6.28 -34.98
C PRO A 452 21.86 -6.64 -34.97
N GLU A 453 21.27 -6.78 -36.15
CA GLU A 453 19.88 -7.18 -36.29
C GLU A 453 19.59 -8.51 -35.55
N GLY A 454 18.50 -8.55 -34.78
CA GLY A 454 18.09 -9.69 -33.95
C GLY A 454 18.86 -9.83 -32.63
N ILE A 455 19.71 -8.84 -32.30
CA ILE A 455 20.42 -8.74 -31.02
C ILE A 455 19.93 -7.48 -30.30
N ASP A 456 19.33 -7.67 -29.15
CA ASP A 456 18.80 -6.59 -28.32
C ASP A 456 19.76 -6.20 -27.18
N GLY A 457 20.74 -7.04 -26.87
CA GLY A 457 21.56 -6.89 -25.67
C GLY A 457 20.82 -7.27 -24.38
N PRO A 458 21.43 -7.10 -23.22
CA PRO A 458 20.83 -7.48 -21.97
C PRO A 458 19.59 -6.62 -21.67
N VAL A 459 18.51 -7.25 -21.16
CA VAL A 459 17.28 -6.58 -20.73
C VAL A 459 17.21 -6.63 -19.22
N ARG A 460 17.24 -5.45 -18.55
CA ARG A 460 17.19 -5.27 -17.09
C ARG A 460 18.33 -5.91 -16.30
N SER A 461 18.63 -7.19 -16.53
CA SER A 461 19.60 -7.95 -15.74
C SER A 461 21.01 -7.89 -16.35
N LYS A 462 22.03 -8.00 -15.51
CA LYS A 462 23.44 -7.85 -15.94
C LYS A 462 23.94 -9.06 -16.70
N PRO A 463 24.80 -8.83 -17.72
CA PRO A 463 25.57 -9.90 -18.32
C PRO A 463 26.55 -10.52 -17.34
N ILE A 464 26.94 -11.77 -17.61
CA ILE A 464 28.05 -12.44 -16.94
C ILE A 464 29.16 -12.79 -17.93
N ARG A 465 30.40 -12.89 -17.44
CA ARG A 465 31.54 -13.38 -18.22
C ARG A 465 31.64 -14.88 -18.04
N LEU A 466 31.65 -15.59 -19.15
CA LEU A 466 31.87 -17.04 -19.19
C LEU A 466 33.37 -17.41 -19.07
N LYS A 467 33.67 -18.66 -18.76
CA LYS A 467 35.07 -19.18 -18.64
C LYS A 467 35.87 -19.03 -19.93
N ASP A 468 35.21 -19.09 -21.09
CA ASP A 468 35.82 -18.86 -22.41
C ASP A 468 36.08 -17.37 -22.72
N GLY A 469 35.74 -16.49 -21.79
CA GLY A 469 35.91 -15.05 -21.93
C GLY A 469 34.78 -14.33 -22.62
N ALA A 470 33.80 -15.05 -23.16
CA ALA A 470 32.63 -14.47 -23.79
C ALA A 470 31.70 -13.79 -22.76
N LEU A 471 30.97 -12.79 -23.21
CA LEU A 471 29.90 -12.13 -22.43
C LEU A 471 28.57 -12.79 -22.76
N LEU A 472 27.86 -13.28 -21.74
CA LEU A 472 26.50 -13.82 -21.87
C LEU A 472 25.53 -12.81 -21.33
N CYS A 473 24.63 -12.34 -22.16
CA CYS A 473 23.62 -11.33 -21.86
C CYS A 473 22.26 -12.00 -21.73
N PRO A 474 21.54 -11.82 -20.60
CA PRO A 474 20.16 -12.27 -20.48
C PRO A 474 19.25 -11.29 -21.24
N SER A 475 18.38 -11.82 -22.10
CA SER A 475 17.50 -11.04 -22.97
C SER A 475 16.11 -11.65 -23.07
N SER A 476 15.17 -10.91 -23.62
CA SER A 476 13.81 -11.38 -23.85
C SER A 476 13.16 -10.64 -25.02
N THR A 477 12.18 -11.30 -25.65
CA THR A 477 11.31 -10.74 -26.68
C THR A 477 9.87 -10.81 -26.26
N GLU A 478 9.08 -9.81 -26.66
CA GLU A 478 7.66 -9.65 -26.37
C GLU A 478 6.91 -9.49 -27.68
N HIS A 479 6.18 -10.54 -28.12
CA HIS A 479 5.38 -10.51 -29.33
C HIS A 479 3.92 -10.84 -29.00
N GLY A 480 3.09 -9.82 -28.81
CA GLY A 480 1.73 -10.01 -28.31
C GLY A 480 1.76 -10.74 -26.96
N ASP A 481 1.04 -11.86 -26.86
CA ASP A 481 1.02 -12.71 -25.67
C ASP A 481 2.16 -13.76 -25.63
N ASP A 482 3.06 -13.77 -26.62
CA ASP A 482 4.20 -14.70 -26.65
C ASP A 482 5.47 -14.03 -26.13
N TRP A 483 5.68 -14.12 -24.83
CA TRP A 483 6.83 -13.59 -24.13
C TRP A 483 7.86 -14.70 -23.91
N ARG A 484 9.08 -14.49 -24.41
CA ARG A 484 10.15 -15.50 -24.35
C ARG A 484 11.46 -14.90 -23.90
N PHE A 485 12.15 -15.58 -23.01
CA PHE A 485 13.53 -15.24 -22.70
C PHE A 485 14.51 -16.01 -23.59
N HIS A 486 15.65 -15.41 -23.83
CA HIS A 486 16.77 -16.01 -24.52
C HIS A 486 18.07 -15.43 -23.97
N PHE A 487 19.19 -15.91 -24.46
CA PHE A 487 20.50 -15.35 -24.15
C PHE A 487 21.18 -14.87 -25.43
N GLU A 488 22.03 -13.85 -25.28
CA GLU A 488 22.85 -13.34 -26.36
C GLU A 488 24.32 -13.39 -25.95
N LYS A 489 25.15 -14.00 -26.76
CA LYS A 489 26.56 -14.21 -26.47
C LYS A 489 27.40 -13.30 -27.35
N LEU A 490 28.27 -12.51 -26.72
CA LEU A 490 29.31 -11.74 -27.39
C LEU A 490 30.67 -12.44 -27.18
N ASN A 491 31.27 -12.93 -28.25
CA ASN A 491 32.59 -13.55 -28.24
C ASN A 491 33.45 -13.00 -29.37
N ASP A 492 34.62 -12.48 -29.05
CA ASP A 492 35.59 -11.89 -30.02
C ASP A 492 34.93 -10.89 -30.99
N GLY A 493 34.05 -10.03 -30.45
CA GLY A 493 33.35 -9.02 -31.22
C GLY A 493 32.17 -9.53 -32.05
N LYS A 494 31.85 -10.81 -32.00
CA LYS A 494 30.73 -11.43 -32.72
C LYS A 494 29.60 -11.78 -31.77
N TRP A 495 28.40 -11.34 -32.15
CA TRP A 495 27.18 -11.67 -31.45
C TRP A 495 26.51 -12.94 -31.97
N SER A 496 25.91 -13.71 -31.10
CA SER A 496 25.06 -14.85 -31.43
C SER A 496 23.94 -14.98 -30.41
N ARG A 497 22.76 -15.43 -30.85
CA ARG A 497 21.60 -15.72 -30.01
C ARG A 497 21.63 -17.18 -29.56
N VAL A 498 21.31 -17.44 -28.31
CA VAL A 498 21.28 -18.76 -27.69
C VAL A 498 19.89 -18.98 -27.11
N GLU A 499 19.17 -19.93 -27.69
CA GLU A 499 17.86 -20.32 -27.19
C GLU A 499 17.97 -21.36 -26.08
N PRO A 500 17.24 -21.25 -24.96
CA PRO A 500 17.21 -22.28 -23.94
C PRO A 500 16.56 -23.57 -24.47
N LYS A 501 17.02 -24.72 -24.00
CA LYS A 501 16.48 -26.03 -24.39
C LYS A 501 15.00 -26.19 -24.00
N GLN A 502 14.58 -25.59 -22.89
CA GLN A 502 13.18 -25.52 -22.48
C GLN A 502 12.77 -24.05 -22.48
N GLN A 503 11.72 -23.74 -23.21
CA GLN A 503 11.08 -22.43 -23.17
C GLN A 503 10.00 -22.43 -22.09
N LEU A 504 10.13 -21.49 -21.15
CA LEU A 504 9.03 -21.12 -20.26
C LEU A 504 8.25 -20.01 -20.94
N PHE A 505 6.96 -20.24 -21.11
CA PHE A 505 6.08 -19.27 -21.75
C PHE A 505 5.74 -18.11 -20.81
N GLN A 506 5.56 -16.93 -21.38
CA GLN A 506 5.16 -15.69 -20.68
C GLN A 506 6.14 -15.24 -19.59
N VAL A 507 7.42 -15.44 -19.80
CA VAL A 507 8.48 -14.96 -18.92
C VAL A 507 9.47 -14.09 -19.68
N ILE A 508 9.85 -12.96 -19.06
CA ILE A 508 10.79 -11.98 -19.60
C ILE A 508 11.86 -11.62 -18.56
N GLN A 509 12.88 -10.91 -18.99
CA GLN A 509 13.89 -10.29 -18.13
C GLN A 509 14.63 -11.31 -17.21
N PRO A 510 15.20 -12.39 -17.76
CA PRO A 510 15.85 -13.41 -16.97
C PRO A 510 17.07 -12.87 -16.23
N THR A 511 17.38 -13.45 -15.08
CA THR A 511 18.61 -13.16 -14.32
C THR A 511 19.56 -14.36 -14.41
N LEU A 512 20.84 -14.06 -14.63
CA LEU A 512 21.91 -15.06 -14.61
C LEU A 512 22.49 -15.19 -13.21
N LEU A 513 22.52 -16.39 -12.68
CA LEU A 513 23.18 -16.72 -11.42
C LEU A 513 24.34 -17.66 -11.69
N THR A 514 25.45 -17.42 -11.02
CA THR A 514 26.61 -18.31 -11.03
C THR A 514 26.67 -19.09 -9.72
N HIS A 515 26.82 -20.40 -9.79
CA HIS A 515 27.03 -21.25 -8.63
C HIS A 515 28.39 -21.95 -8.71
N SER A 516 29.22 -21.80 -7.66
CA SER A 516 30.54 -22.43 -7.53
C SER A 516 31.45 -22.23 -8.77
N GLY A 517 31.36 -21.06 -9.40
CA GLY A 517 32.15 -20.72 -10.59
C GLY A 517 31.70 -21.42 -11.88
N GLN A 518 30.51 -21.98 -11.92
CA GLN A 518 29.85 -22.52 -13.12
C GLN A 518 28.72 -21.60 -13.59
#